data_673a47da625912a4b61f36052858aaed
#
_entry.id   673a47da625912a4b61f36052858aaed
#
_cell.length_a   1.000
_cell.length_b   1.000
_cell.length_c   1.000
_cell.angle_alpha   90.00
_cell.angle_beta   90.00
_cell.angle_gamma   90.00
#
_symmetry.space_group_name_H-M   'P 1'
#
loop_
_entity.id
_entity.type
_entity.pdbx_description
1 polymer ?
#
loop_
_entity_poly.entity_id
_entity_poly.type
_entity_poly.pdbx_seq_one_letter_code
_entity_poly.pdbx_strand_id
1 'polypeptide(L)'
;LQFEYGYNIDVLTNNVRDKLDMVSSSLPDEAQTPILFKFSTDMIPIMLLSVEANESQKALYKILDEVVANPLARIDGVGTVSISGAPEREINVYMNPQKMEAYGLSPQQVSSAISAENKNITNGTMDVGTQTYTVRVEGEFKDPSEMENVIVGSHNGVNVKLKDVARIVDDVQERAQRTYTNGTQGAMIVVQKQSGANSVAISDAVMKKLPELQKNLPSDVK
;
A
#
# COMPACT_ATOMS: atom_id res chain seq x y z
N LEU A 1 13.26 18.54 20.54
CA LEU A 1 12.60 18.70 21.83
C LEU A 1 12.45 17.34 22.50
N GLN A 2 12.74 17.24 23.76
CA GLN A 2 12.56 16.04 24.59
C GLN A 2 11.64 16.42 25.75
N PHE A 3 10.66 15.58 26.04
CA PHE A 3 9.68 15.80 27.10
C PHE A 3 9.78 14.70 28.13
N GLU A 4 9.41 15.00 29.37
CA GLU A 4 9.38 14.04 30.47
C GLU A 4 8.23 13.04 30.33
N TYR A 5 8.35 11.90 30.99
CA TYR A 5 7.30 10.89 31.03
C TYR A 5 6.02 11.42 31.69
N GLY A 6 4.86 11.01 31.16
CA GLY A 6 3.54 11.35 31.74
C GLY A 6 2.80 12.45 31.02
N TYR A 7 3.42 13.14 30.08
CA TYR A 7 2.72 14.13 29.23
C TYR A 7 2.06 13.47 28.03
N ASN A 8 0.88 13.99 27.67
CA ASN A 8 0.22 13.55 26.43
C ASN A 8 0.96 14.16 25.23
N ILE A 9 1.61 13.29 24.41
CA ILE A 9 2.43 13.69 23.28
C ILE A 9 1.62 14.41 22.19
N ASP A 10 0.32 14.14 22.06
CA ASP A 10 -0.55 14.79 21.09
C ASP A 10 -0.81 16.25 21.47
N VAL A 11 -1.04 16.50 22.74
CA VAL A 11 -1.19 17.89 23.27
C VAL A 11 0.11 18.66 23.09
N LEU A 12 1.25 18.05 23.42
CA LEU A 12 2.56 18.68 23.25
C LEU A 12 2.85 18.97 21.77
N THR A 13 2.50 18.02 20.88
CA THR A 13 2.67 18.19 19.42
C THR A 13 1.88 19.38 18.90
N ASN A 14 0.63 19.53 19.34
CA ASN A 14 -0.21 20.68 18.95
C ASN A 14 0.38 21.99 19.47
N ASN A 15 0.80 22.03 20.73
CA ASN A 15 1.43 23.22 21.31
C ASN A 15 2.72 23.62 20.56
N VAL A 16 3.53 22.65 20.13
CA VAL A 16 4.73 22.92 19.34
C VAL A 16 4.35 23.42 17.95
N ARG A 17 3.33 22.83 17.32
CA ARG A 17 2.84 23.27 16.01
C ARG A 17 2.36 24.73 16.07
N ASP A 18 1.55 25.08 17.07
CA ASP A 18 1.07 26.45 17.25
C ASP A 18 2.23 27.45 17.37
N LYS A 19 3.31 27.06 18.09
CA LYS A 19 4.50 27.92 18.21
C LYS A 19 5.29 28.02 16.90
N LEU A 20 5.38 26.93 16.13
CA LEU A 20 6.02 26.94 14.82
C LEU A 20 5.23 27.80 13.82
N ASP A 21 3.90 27.72 13.83
CA ASP A 21 3.04 28.51 12.97
C ASP A 21 3.18 30.02 13.28
N MET A 22 3.30 30.40 14.55
CA MET A 22 3.55 31.81 14.96
C MET A 22 4.90 32.35 14.45
N VAL A 23 5.93 31.48 14.36
CA VAL A 23 7.28 31.87 13.94
C VAL A 23 7.45 31.78 12.42
N SER A 24 6.64 30.96 11.73
CA SER A 24 6.81 30.68 10.32
C SER A 24 6.72 31.94 9.44
N SER A 25 5.90 32.91 9.83
CA SER A 25 5.79 34.22 9.17
C SER A 25 7.02 35.12 9.34
N SER A 26 7.89 34.80 10.27
CA SER A 26 9.14 35.51 10.56
C SER A 26 10.37 34.84 9.96
N LEU A 27 10.21 33.71 9.29
CA LEU A 27 11.31 33.02 8.61
C LEU A 27 11.61 33.71 7.26
N PRO A 28 12.86 33.65 6.78
CA PRO A 28 13.21 34.10 5.44
C PRO A 28 12.40 33.38 4.35
N ASP A 29 12.16 34.04 3.22
CA ASP A 29 11.39 33.49 2.10
C ASP A 29 11.99 32.18 1.52
N GLU A 30 13.31 31.98 1.67
CA GLU A 30 14.01 30.77 1.25
C GLU A 30 13.87 29.60 2.24
N ALA A 31 13.32 29.84 3.44
CA ALA A 31 13.16 28.79 4.43
C ALA A 31 12.02 27.85 4.04
N GLN A 32 12.30 26.55 4.07
CA GLN A 32 11.25 25.54 3.88
C GLN A 32 10.31 25.50 5.09
N THR A 33 9.05 25.16 4.84
CA THR A 33 8.06 24.96 5.90
C THR A 33 8.56 23.95 6.92
N PRO A 34 8.58 24.28 8.23
CA PRO A 34 9.01 23.36 9.27
C PRO A 34 8.14 22.09 9.30
N ILE A 35 8.77 20.92 9.33
CA ILE A 35 8.09 19.63 9.45
C ILE A 35 8.26 19.12 10.88
N LEU A 36 7.14 18.81 11.53
CA LEU A 36 7.13 18.27 12.88
C LEU A 36 6.99 16.74 12.83
N PHE A 37 8.02 16.04 13.28
CA PHE A 37 7.99 14.59 13.44
C PHE A 37 7.74 14.22 14.90
N LYS A 38 6.69 13.44 15.12
CA LYS A 38 6.41 12.82 16.41
C LYS A 38 7.09 11.45 16.47
N PHE A 39 8.05 11.29 17.38
CA PHE A 39 8.70 10.02 17.65
C PHE A 39 8.29 9.50 19.02
N SER A 40 7.77 8.27 19.07
CA SER A 40 7.41 7.56 20.28
C SER A 40 8.12 6.21 20.33
N THR A 41 8.40 5.72 21.52
CA THR A 41 8.90 4.35 21.76
C THR A 41 7.92 3.28 21.26
N ASP A 42 6.63 3.63 21.11
CA ASP A 42 5.60 2.75 20.56
C ASP A 42 5.79 2.48 19.05
N MET A 43 6.60 3.30 18.37
CA MET A 43 6.98 3.09 16.95
C MET A 43 8.08 2.04 16.79
N ILE A 44 8.73 1.62 17.89
CA ILE A 44 9.75 0.57 17.84
C ILE A 44 9.04 -0.77 17.61
N PRO A 45 9.48 -1.55 16.60
CA PRO A 45 8.93 -2.88 16.38
C PRO A 45 9.08 -3.76 17.63
N ILE A 46 8.02 -4.47 18.00
CA ILE A 46 8.07 -5.45 19.08
C ILE A 46 8.51 -6.83 18.60
N MET A 47 8.35 -7.09 17.30
CA MET A 47 8.73 -8.35 16.70
C MET A 47 9.13 -8.16 15.24
N LEU A 48 10.16 -8.89 14.83
CA LEU A 48 10.64 -9.01 13.45
C LEU A 48 10.58 -10.48 13.07
N LEU A 49 9.82 -10.81 12.02
CA LEU A 49 9.70 -12.17 11.51
C LEU A 49 10.42 -12.23 10.16
N SER A 50 11.45 -13.05 10.07
CA SER A 50 12.17 -13.29 8.83
C SER A 50 11.44 -14.35 8.01
N VAL A 51 11.30 -14.10 6.72
CA VAL A 51 10.66 -15.01 5.77
C VAL A 51 11.67 -15.37 4.69
N GLU A 52 11.83 -16.67 4.46
CA GLU A 52 12.60 -17.23 3.33
C GLU A 52 11.62 -17.65 2.23
N ALA A 53 11.95 -17.35 0.96
CA ALA A 53 11.17 -17.80 -0.20
C ALA A 53 12.09 -17.98 -1.40
N ASN A 54 12.06 -19.15 -2.03
CA ASN A 54 12.91 -19.47 -3.17
C ASN A 54 12.21 -19.24 -4.52
N GLU A 55 10.99 -19.71 -4.67
CA GLU A 55 10.25 -19.76 -5.93
C GLU A 55 9.13 -18.72 -6.00
N SER A 56 8.48 -18.45 -4.87
CA SER A 56 7.30 -17.57 -4.77
C SER A 56 7.61 -16.06 -4.78
N GLN A 57 8.77 -15.64 -5.28
CA GLN A 57 9.27 -14.24 -5.16
C GLN A 57 8.31 -13.19 -5.72
N LYS A 58 7.70 -13.42 -6.89
CA LYS A 58 6.79 -12.45 -7.52
C LYS A 58 5.46 -12.30 -6.78
N ALA A 59 4.99 -13.37 -6.15
CA ALA A 59 3.73 -13.37 -5.40
C ALA A 59 3.94 -13.18 -3.90
N LEU A 60 5.20 -13.11 -3.44
CA LEU A 60 5.56 -13.17 -2.03
C LEU A 60 4.86 -12.07 -1.21
N TYR A 61 4.86 -10.84 -1.69
CA TYR A 61 4.20 -9.74 -0.99
C TYR A 61 2.71 -10.05 -0.75
N LYS A 62 1.99 -10.41 -1.80
CA LYS A 62 0.55 -10.73 -1.71
C LYS A 62 0.27 -11.91 -0.79
N ILE A 63 1.07 -12.98 -0.89
CA ILE A 63 0.95 -14.17 -0.03
C ILE A 63 1.14 -13.76 1.44
N LEU A 64 2.19 -13.01 1.74
CA LEU A 64 2.48 -12.57 3.11
C LEU A 64 1.44 -11.59 3.63
N ASP A 65 0.93 -10.71 2.80
CA ASP A 65 -0.11 -9.75 3.17
C ASP A 65 -1.42 -10.48 3.54
N GLU A 66 -1.92 -11.33 2.66
CA GLU A 66 -3.18 -12.03 2.84
C GLU A 66 -3.12 -13.11 3.94
N VAL A 67 -2.04 -13.91 3.96
CA VAL A 67 -1.95 -15.10 4.83
C VAL A 67 -1.34 -14.77 6.19
N VAL A 68 -0.45 -13.77 6.30
CA VAL A 68 0.27 -13.49 7.53
C VAL A 68 -0.05 -12.10 8.09
N ALA A 69 0.19 -11.02 7.33
CA ALA A 69 0.09 -9.67 7.85
C ALA A 69 -1.33 -9.30 8.26
N ASN A 70 -2.32 -9.55 7.42
CA ASN A 70 -3.72 -9.26 7.71
C ASN A 70 -4.26 -10.05 8.93
N PRO A 71 -4.02 -11.38 9.08
CA PRO A 71 -4.38 -12.10 10.29
C PRO A 71 -3.65 -11.65 11.56
N LEU A 72 -2.38 -11.22 11.47
CA LEU A 72 -1.63 -10.69 12.60
C LEU A 72 -2.12 -9.29 13.01
N ALA A 73 -2.47 -8.44 12.05
CA ALA A 73 -3.01 -7.10 12.31
C ALA A 73 -4.36 -7.11 13.06
N ARG A 74 -5.07 -8.25 13.05
CA ARG A 74 -6.34 -8.44 13.79
C ARG A 74 -6.14 -8.90 15.23
N ILE A 75 -4.91 -9.14 15.66
CA ILE A 75 -4.62 -9.46 17.07
C ILE A 75 -4.77 -8.18 17.89
N ASP A 76 -5.48 -8.29 19.02
CA ASP A 76 -5.68 -7.16 19.91
C ASP A 76 -4.35 -6.57 20.40
N GLY A 77 -4.25 -5.24 20.35
CA GLY A 77 -3.05 -4.50 20.70
C GLY A 77 -1.99 -4.38 19.60
N VAL A 78 -2.12 -5.10 18.48
CA VAL A 78 -1.27 -4.88 17.28
C VAL A 78 -1.68 -3.56 16.62
N GLY A 79 -0.70 -2.68 16.40
CA GLY A 79 -0.90 -1.40 15.74
C GLY A 79 -0.73 -1.48 14.22
N THR A 80 0.44 -1.95 13.80
CA THR A 80 0.78 -2.05 12.38
C THR A 80 1.58 -3.32 12.12
N VAL A 81 1.28 -3.97 11.01
CA VAL A 81 2.09 -5.06 10.44
C VAL A 81 2.51 -4.63 9.06
N SER A 82 3.82 -4.53 8.82
CA SER A 82 4.36 -4.14 7.52
C SER A 82 5.31 -5.19 6.97
N ILE A 83 5.39 -5.30 5.65
CA ILE A 83 6.24 -6.24 4.93
C ILE A 83 7.33 -5.45 4.23
N SER A 84 8.59 -5.86 4.41
CA SER A 84 9.77 -5.25 3.81
C SER A 84 10.57 -6.30 3.04
N GLY A 85 11.16 -5.92 1.92
CA GLY A 85 12.03 -6.80 1.10
C GLY A 85 11.29 -7.68 0.08
N ALA A 86 9.97 -7.85 0.19
CA ALA A 86 9.16 -8.45 -0.87
C ALA A 86 8.68 -7.35 -1.83
N PRO A 87 8.86 -7.52 -3.15
CA PRO A 87 8.35 -6.55 -4.10
C PRO A 87 6.82 -6.67 -4.24
N GLU A 88 6.14 -5.55 -4.27
CA GLU A 88 4.73 -5.48 -4.59
C GLU A 88 4.54 -5.62 -6.12
N ARG A 89 3.49 -6.34 -6.53
CA ARG A 89 3.13 -6.44 -7.95
C ARG A 89 2.61 -5.10 -8.44
N GLU A 90 3.09 -4.65 -9.58
CA GLU A 90 2.60 -3.44 -10.24
C GLU A 90 2.36 -3.68 -11.73
N ILE A 91 1.45 -2.91 -12.29
CA ILE A 91 1.20 -2.92 -13.73
C ILE A 91 1.79 -1.65 -14.32
N ASN A 92 2.87 -1.81 -15.08
CA ASN A 92 3.56 -0.73 -15.73
C ASN A 92 2.96 -0.44 -17.11
N VAL A 93 2.56 0.81 -17.34
CA VAL A 93 2.03 1.28 -18.61
C VAL A 93 3.07 2.17 -19.29
N TYR A 94 3.82 1.61 -20.22
CA TYR A 94 4.82 2.34 -21.01
C TYR A 94 4.17 2.99 -22.22
N MET A 95 3.90 4.28 -22.13
CA MET A 95 3.32 5.07 -23.21
C MET A 95 4.32 5.32 -24.34
N ASN A 96 3.86 5.25 -25.60
CA ASN A 96 4.66 5.55 -26.78
C ASN A 96 4.39 6.99 -27.24
N PRO A 97 5.36 7.94 -27.11
CA PRO A 97 5.14 9.34 -27.41
C PRO A 97 4.73 9.60 -28.86
N GLN A 98 5.35 8.88 -29.82
CA GLN A 98 5.07 9.06 -31.25
C GLN A 98 3.64 8.62 -31.62
N LYS A 99 3.19 7.50 -31.05
CA LYS A 99 1.81 7.03 -31.26
C LYS A 99 0.80 7.97 -30.58
N MET A 100 1.11 8.47 -29.39
CA MET A 100 0.26 9.42 -28.69
C MET A 100 0.09 10.72 -29.50
N GLU A 101 1.19 11.24 -30.03
CA GLU A 101 1.17 12.42 -30.93
C GLU A 101 0.34 12.17 -32.19
N ALA A 102 0.51 11.02 -32.82
CA ALA A 102 -0.26 10.64 -34.02
C ALA A 102 -1.77 10.58 -33.75
N TYR A 103 -2.19 10.20 -32.57
CA TYR A 103 -3.61 10.17 -32.15
C TYR A 103 -4.07 11.46 -31.47
N GLY A 104 -3.19 12.43 -31.24
CA GLY A 104 -3.50 13.69 -30.54
C GLY A 104 -3.83 13.50 -29.06
N LEU A 105 -3.24 12.50 -28.41
CA LEU A 105 -3.48 12.18 -26.99
C LEU A 105 -2.38 12.71 -26.10
N SER A 106 -2.75 13.23 -24.93
CA SER A 106 -1.81 13.62 -23.87
C SER A 106 -1.65 12.51 -22.82
N PRO A 107 -0.49 12.44 -22.13
CA PRO A 107 -0.29 11.50 -21.02
C PRO A 107 -1.36 11.63 -19.94
N GLN A 108 -1.80 12.84 -19.67
CA GLN A 108 -2.82 13.13 -18.67
C GLN A 108 -4.19 12.54 -19.04
N GLN A 109 -4.57 12.60 -20.33
CA GLN A 109 -5.81 11.98 -20.81
C GLN A 109 -5.78 10.47 -20.66
N VAL A 110 -4.65 9.83 -21.00
CA VAL A 110 -4.47 8.37 -20.85
C VAL A 110 -4.55 7.98 -19.36
N SER A 111 -3.84 8.68 -18.48
CA SER A 111 -3.88 8.45 -17.04
C SER A 111 -5.29 8.62 -16.46
N SER A 112 -6.00 9.67 -16.88
CA SER A 112 -7.37 9.92 -16.43
C SER A 112 -8.34 8.84 -16.89
N ALA A 113 -8.20 8.34 -18.12
CA ALA A 113 -9.03 7.27 -18.66
C ALA A 113 -8.82 5.96 -17.88
N ILE A 114 -7.57 5.57 -17.63
CA ILE A 114 -7.25 4.39 -16.81
C ILE A 114 -7.85 4.52 -15.41
N SER A 115 -7.68 5.68 -14.77
CA SER A 115 -8.20 5.94 -13.42
C SER A 115 -9.73 5.97 -13.36
N ALA A 116 -10.39 6.35 -14.43
CA ALA A 116 -11.86 6.36 -14.50
C ALA A 116 -12.45 4.94 -14.58
N GLU A 117 -11.78 4.06 -15.35
CA GLU A 117 -12.20 2.67 -15.52
C GLU A 117 -11.81 1.78 -14.31
N ASN A 118 -10.69 2.08 -13.63
CA ASN A 118 -10.18 1.30 -12.51
C ASN A 118 -10.81 1.76 -11.18
N LYS A 119 -12.12 1.67 -11.06
CA LYS A 119 -12.87 2.07 -9.85
C LYS A 119 -14.00 1.13 -9.52
N ASN A 120 -14.09 0.78 -8.24
CA ASN A 120 -15.29 0.17 -7.68
C ASN A 120 -16.31 1.26 -7.35
N ILE A 121 -17.49 1.18 -7.93
CA ILE A 121 -18.56 2.17 -7.74
C ILE A 121 -19.74 1.49 -7.06
N THR A 122 -20.19 2.07 -5.94
CA THR A 122 -21.48 1.70 -5.32
C THR A 122 -22.56 2.55 -5.96
N ASN A 123 -23.37 1.94 -6.83
CA ASN A 123 -24.36 2.64 -7.65
C ASN A 123 -25.74 2.76 -6.98
N GLY A 124 -25.80 2.67 -5.66
CA GLY A 124 -27.06 2.82 -4.91
C GLY A 124 -27.65 1.51 -4.45
N THR A 125 -28.94 1.54 -4.18
CA THR A 125 -29.71 0.40 -3.66
C THR A 125 -30.82 0.02 -4.63
N MET A 126 -31.12 -1.26 -4.70
CA MET A 126 -32.24 -1.81 -5.44
C MET A 126 -33.17 -2.52 -4.46
N ASP A 127 -34.46 -2.14 -4.45
CA ASP A 127 -35.47 -2.78 -3.63
C ASP A 127 -36.08 -3.95 -4.40
N VAL A 128 -36.03 -5.14 -3.79
CA VAL A 128 -36.65 -6.35 -4.32
C VAL A 128 -37.63 -6.86 -3.27
N GLY A 129 -38.93 -6.57 -3.46
CA GLY A 129 -39.95 -6.85 -2.47
C GLY A 129 -39.77 -6.01 -1.20
N THR A 130 -39.51 -6.65 -0.06
CA THR A 130 -39.29 -6.01 1.24
C THR A 130 -37.83 -5.89 1.62
N GLN A 131 -36.89 -6.27 0.72
CA GLN A 131 -35.46 -6.24 0.98
C GLN A 131 -34.77 -5.25 0.06
N THR A 132 -33.88 -4.46 0.66
CA THR A 132 -33.00 -3.50 -0.06
C THR A 132 -31.63 -4.11 -0.26
N TYR A 133 -31.19 -4.21 -1.50
CA TYR A 133 -29.87 -4.69 -1.88
C TYR A 133 -29.00 -3.53 -2.33
N THR A 134 -27.77 -3.48 -1.82
CA THR A 134 -26.76 -2.55 -2.32
C THR A 134 -26.16 -3.09 -3.62
N VAL A 135 -26.27 -2.32 -4.69
CA VAL A 135 -25.65 -2.66 -5.98
C VAL A 135 -24.23 -2.09 -6.01
N ARG A 136 -23.25 -2.97 -6.08
CA ARG A 136 -21.82 -2.62 -6.24
C ARG A 136 -21.35 -3.10 -7.61
N VAL A 137 -20.77 -2.20 -8.37
CA VAL A 137 -20.07 -2.53 -9.63
C VAL A 137 -18.59 -2.62 -9.34
N GLU A 138 -18.02 -3.81 -9.53
CA GLU A 138 -16.57 -4.03 -9.48
C GLU A 138 -15.97 -3.61 -10.81
N GLY A 139 -15.26 -2.49 -10.83
CA GLY A 139 -14.61 -1.92 -12.01
C GLY A 139 -13.09 -1.99 -11.96
N GLU A 140 -12.50 -2.51 -10.87
CA GLU A 140 -11.06 -2.71 -10.79
C GLU A 140 -10.60 -3.83 -11.72
N PHE A 141 -9.52 -3.58 -12.46
CA PHE A 141 -8.93 -4.57 -13.36
C PHE A 141 -8.38 -5.75 -12.55
N LYS A 142 -8.80 -6.96 -12.92
CA LYS A 142 -8.32 -8.21 -12.32
C LYS A 142 -7.10 -8.76 -13.08
N ASP A 143 -7.05 -8.49 -14.37
CA ASP A 143 -5.97 -8.96 -15.25
C ASP A 143 -5.43 -7.80 -16.11
N PRO A 144 -4.10 -7.71 -16.34
CA PRO A 144 -3.49 -6.70 -17.20
C PRO A 144 -4.07 -6.63 -18.61
N SER A 145 -4.55 -7.75 -19.15
CA SER A 145 -5.17 -7.82 -20.48
C SER A 145 -6.49 -7.04 -20.60
N GLU A 146 -7.19 -6.84 -19.48
CA GLU A 146 -8.41 -6.02 -19.44
C GLU A 146 -8.07 -4.55 -19.71
N MET A 147 -6.91 -4.09 -19.21
CA MET A 147 -6.43 -2.71 -19.40
C MET A 147 -6.13 -2.41 -20.87
N GLU A 148 -5.72 -3.41 -21.67
CA GLU A 148 -5.43 -3.22 -23.08
C GLU A 148 -6.61 -2.63 -23.88
N ASN A 149 -7.83 -2.94 -23.46
CA ASN A 149 -9.06 -2.54 -24.14
C ASN A 149 -9.65 -1.22 -23.63
N VAL A 150 -9.05 -0.59 -22.63
CA VAL A 150 -9.49 0.72 -22.12
C VAL A 150 -9.45 1.74 -23.24
N ILE A 151 -10.54 2.47 -23.44
CA ILE A 151 -10.64 3.54 -24.42
C ILE A 151 -10.00 4.80 -23.83
N VAL A 152 -8.87 5.22 -24.39
CA VAL A 152 -8.10 6.38 -23.92
C VAL A 152 -8.40 7.66 -24.70
N GLY A 153 -9.18 7.56 -25.78
CA GLY A 153 -9.62 8.69 -26.57
C GLY A 153 -10.27 8.27 -27.89
N SER A 154 -10.48 9.22 -28.78
CA SER A 154 -10.96 8.96 -30.15
C SER A 154 -10.20 9.80 -31.16
N HIS A 155 -9.91 9.22 -32.32
CA HIS A 155 -9.28 9.90 -33.43
C HIS A 155 -10.10 9.65 -34.72
N ASN A 156 -10.52 10.71 -35.41
CA ASN A 156 -11.37 10.62 -36.63
C ASN A 156 -12.64 9.76 -36.44
N GLY A 157 -13.26 9.81 -35.25
CA GLY A 157 -14.48 9.03 -34.94
C GLY A 157 -14.22 7.55 -34.56
N VAL A 158 -12.96 7.12 -34.52
CA VAL A 158 -12.57 5.77 -34.13
C VAL A 158 -12.00 5.79 -32.70
N ASN A 159 -12.47 4.87 -31.83
CA ASN A 159 -11.96 4.75 -30.48
C ASN A 159 -10.50 4.25 -30.48
N VAL A 160 -9.64 4.95 -29.77
CA VAL A 160 -8.24 4.58 -29.53
C VAL A 160 -8.15 3.83 -28.22
N LYS A 161 -7.62 2.62 -28.25
CA LYS A 161 -7.43 1.77 -27.07
C LYS A 161 -6.04 1.96 -26.47
N LEU A 162 -5.89 1.64 -25.18
CA LEU A 162 -4.61 1.76 -24.47
C LEU A 162 -3.48 0.97 -25.17
N LYS A 163 -3.75 -0.25 -25.66
CA LYS A 163 -2.79 -1.07 -26.41
C LYS A 163 -2.28 -0.41 -27.71
N ASP A 164 -3.04 0.53 -28.29
CA ASP A 164 -2.64 1.20 -29.52
C ASP A 164 -1.54 2.24 -29.26
N VAL A 165 -1.49 2.80 -28.05
CA VAL A 165 -0.57 3.89 -27.66
C VAL A 165 0.40 3.53 -26.52
N ALA A 166 0.22 2.36 -25.88
CA ALA A 166 1.06 1.94 -24.77
C ALA A 166 1.35 0.44 -24.81
N ARG A 167 2.40 0.03 -24.09
CA ARG A 167 2.71 -1.36 -23.77
C ARG A 167 2.45 -1.57 -22.28
N ILE A 168 1.67 -2.57 -21.94
CA ILE A 168 1.34 -2.95 -20.58
C ILE A 168 2.24 -4.11 -20.17
N VAL A 169 2.85 -4.00 -19.01
CA VAL A 169 3.78 -5.01 -18.46
C VAL A 169 3.37 -5.31 -17.02
N ASP A 170 3.08 -6.57 -16.75
CA ASP A 170 2.90 -7.09 -15.41
C ASP A 170 4.29 -7.35 -14.80
N ASP A 171 4.68 -6.52 -13.88
CA ASP A 171 5.99 -6.55 -13.26
C ASP A 171 5.86 -6.41 -11.74
N VAL A 172 6.97 -6.25 -11.09
CA VAL A 172 7.05 -5.98 -9.66
C VAL A 172 7.72 -4.63 -9.46
N GLN A 173 7.29 -3.92 -8.43
CA GLN A 173 7.87 -2.64 -8.05
C GLN A 173 9.40 -2.75 -7.93
N GLU A 174 10.11 -1.75 -8.42
CA GLU A 174 11.57 -1.70 -8.29
C GLU A 174 11.94 -1.78 -6.80
N ARG A 175 12.81 -2.73 -6.48
CA ARG A 175 13.15 -3.03 -5.08
C ARG A 175 14.04 -1.96 -4.49
N ALA A 176 13.51 -1.14 -3.61
CA ALA A 176 14.31 -0.24 -2.77
C ALA A 176 15.14 -1.01 -1.72
N GLN A 177 14.65 -2.17 -1.26
CA GLN A 177 15.29 -3.01 -0.25
C GLN A 177 15.24 -4.48 -0.62
N ARG A 178 16.28 -5.21 -0.26
CA ARG A 178 16.37 -6.67 -0.38
C ARG A 178 16.68 -7.27 0.98
N THR A 179 15.90 -8.26 1.37
CA THR A 179 16.10 -8.99 2.63
C THR A 179 16.64 -10.37 2.33
N TYR A 180 17.66 -10.77 3.09
CA TYR A 180 18.26 -12.10 3.02
C TYR A 180 18.24 -12.72 4.41
N THR A 181 17.78 -13.95 4.49
CA THR A 181 17.80 -14.76 5.71
C THR A 181 18.59 -16.03 5.41
N ASN A 182 19.64 -16.33 6.16
CA ASN A 182 20.53 -17.48 5.95
C ASN A 182 21.08 -17.59 4.49
N GLY A 183 21.28 -16.47 3.82
CA GLY A 183 21.74 -16.42 2.43
C GLY A 183 20.62 -16.61 1.38
N THR A 184 19.41 -16.91 1.79
CA THR A 184 18.22 -17.01 0.93
C THR A 184 17.50 -15.67 0.88
N GLN A 185 17.10 -15.25 -0.31
CA GLN A 185 16.29 -14.03 -0.47
C GLN A 185 14.88 -14.28 0.05
N GLY A 186 14.32 -13.27 0.72
CA GLY A 186 12.99 -13.35 1.29
C GLY A 186 12.44 -11.99 1.67
N ALA A 187 11.69 -11.93 2.75
CA ALA A 187 11.08 -10.73 3.28
C ALA A 187 11.25 -10.65 4.80
N MET A 188 10.92 -9.50 5.35
CA MET A 188 10.82 -9.26 6.78
C MET A 188 9.42 -8.71 7.09
N ILE A 189 8.75 -9.32 8.05
CA ILE A 189 7.49 -8.80 8.58
C ILE A 189 7.79 -8.10 9.89
N VAL A 190 7.37 -6.84 9.97
CA VAL A 190 7.60 -5.95 11.11
C VAL A 190 6.29 -5.77 11.83
N VAL A 191 6.24 -6.14 13.11
CA VAL A 191 5.06 -6.00 13.96
C VAL A 191 5.28 -4.88 14.96
N GLN A 192 4.39 -3.90 14.96
CA GLN A 192 4.38 -2.78 15.90
C GLN A 192 3.11 -2.85 16.75
N LYS A 193 3.22 -2.43 18.01
CA LYS A 193 2.08 -2.37 18.94
C LYS A 193 1.28 -1.06 18.80
N GLN A 194 0.05 -1.09 19.25
CA GLN A 194 -0.69 0.14 19.57
C GLN A 194 -0.08 0.84 20.78
N SER A 195 -0.24 2.16 20.86
CA SER A 195 0.21 2.91 22.03
C SER A 195 -0.45 2.41 23.31
N GLY A 196 0.37 2.19 24.34
CA GLY A 196 -0.10 1.67 25.62
C GLY A 196 -0.36 0.16 25.69
N ALA A 197 -0.28 -0.58 24.57
CA ALA A 197 -0.51 -2.02 24.57
C ALA A 197 0.67 -2.81 25.18
N ASN A 198 0.36 -3.99 25.72
CA ASN A 198 1.35 -4.87 26.36
C ASN A 198 2.11 -5.70 25.33
N SER A 199 3.39 -5.41 25.16
CA SER A 199 4.26 -6.06 24.17
C SER A 199 4.38 -7.57 24.37
N VAL A 200 4.44 -8.04 25.63
CA VAL A 200 4.57 -9.48 25.94
C VAL A 200 3.32 -10.24 25.52
N ALA A 201 2.14 -9.73 25.93
CA ALA A 201 0.87 -10.35 25.56
C ALA A 201 0.67 -10.44 24.03
N ILE A 202 1.07 -9.38 23.29
CA ILE A 202 1.01 -9.38 21.82
C ILE A 202 1.99 -10.40 21.25
N SER A 203 3.24 -10.43 21.72
CA SER A 203 4.24 -11.38 21.24
C SER A 203 3.79 -12.83 21.46
N ASP A 204 3.24 -13.15 22.61
CA ASP A 204 2.71 -14.48 22.90
C ASP A 204 1.54 -14.84 21.99
N ALA A 205 0.62 -13.91 21.72
CA ALA A 205 -0.49 -14.11 20.81
C ALA A 205 -0.02 -14.32 19.36
N VAL A 206 0.97 -13.54 18.91
CA VAL A 206 1.59 -13.72 17.57
C VAL A 206 2.26 -15.09 17.49
N MET A 207 3.11 -15.45 18.45
CA MET A 207 3.81 -16.75 18.46
C MET A 207 2.86 -17.94 18.47
N LYS A 208 1.74 -17.83 19.19
CA LYS A 208 0.70 -18.88 19.20
C LYS A 208 0.02 -19.03 17.83
N LYS A 209 -0.12 -17.94 17.07
CA LYS A 209 -0.82 -17.94 15.79
C LYS A 209 0.09 -18.36 14.61
N LEU A 210 1.40 -18.13 14.70
CA LEU A 210 2.36 -18.42 13.62
C LEU A 210 2.28 -19.87 13.08
N PRO A 211 2.21 -20.93 13.89
CA PRO A 211 2.15 -22.31 13.39
C PRO A 211 0.89 -22.60 12.56
N GLU A 212 -0.21 -21.91 12.81
CA GLU A 212 -1.43 -22.01 12.02
C GLU A 212 -1.26 -21.31 10.68
N LEU A 213 -0.72 -20.09 10.69
CA LEU A 213 -0.47 -19.30 9.47
C LEU A 213 0.53 -20.01 8.55
N GLN A 214 1.57 -20.60 9.12
CA GLN A 214 2.60 -21.31 8.36
C GLN A 214 2.05 -22.50 7.55
N LYS A 215 0.98 -23.15 8.03
CA LYS A 215 0.33 -24.26 7.29
C LYS A 215 -0.35 -23.81 6.00
N ASN A 216 -0.71 -22.53 5.93
CA ASN A 216 -1.39 -21.93 4.78
C ASN A 216 -0.44 -21.29 3.78
N LEU A 217 0.87 -21.28 4.09
CA LEU A 217 1.90 -20.76 3.19
C LEU A 217 2.33 -21.84 2.17
N PRO A 218 2.78 -21.44 0.98
CA PRO A 218 3.45 -22.35 0.04
C PRO A 218 4.64 -23.04 0.70
N SER A 219 4.98 -24.25 0.22
CA SER A 219 6.02 -25.09 0.84
C SER A 219 7.43 -24.48 0.81
N ASP A 220 7.68 -23.57 -0.13
CA ASP A 220 8.95 -22.85 -0.28
C ASP A 220 9.05 -21.59 0.60
N VAL A 221 7.93 -21.16 1.21
CA VAL A 221 7.86 -19.99 2.11
C VAL A 221 7.95 -20.45 3.56
N LYS A 222 8.98 -20.00 4.25
CA LYS A 222 9.26 -20.41 5.65
C LYS A 222 9.50 -19.20 6.54
#